data_65150810a360c4642aa5bd7447fc744b
#
_entry.id   65150810a360c4642aa5bd7447fc744b
#
_cell.length_a   1.000
_cell.length_b   1.000
_cell.length_c   1.000
_cell.angle_alpha   90.00
_cell.angle_beta   90.00
_cell.angle_gamma   90.00
#
_symmetry.space_group_name_H-M   'P 1'
#
loop_
_entity.id
_entity.type
_entity.pdbx_description
1 polymer ?
#
loop_
_entity_poly.entity_id
_entity_poly.type
_entity_poly.pdbx_seq_one_letter_code
_entity_poly.pdbx_strand_id
1 'polypeptide(L)'
;MTAVSVEGLWKGFHDRRRDDVLVALQDVSLTIEDNEFVCVLGPSGCGKSTLLRILAGLEEADRGTVTMAARPSVVFQDHGVLPWLTVEQNVEYPLRLRGVRRSARRERVAPLLDMVGLTEFRGFYPHQLSGGMRQRTSVARALADDGATLLMDEPFGALDEQTRVVLQQELLKIWSQTSRSVLFITHSVDEALVLADRVVVMSARPGRILADVRVPFDRPRDILELRRDPRHGEITYELWRLLRDAEAQDAAGADERSAAGAREAVA
;
A
#
# COMPACT_ATOMS: atom_id res chain seq x y z
N MET A 1 -15.46 14.57 -4.07
CA MET A 1 -14.58 15.41 -3.22
C MET A 1 -13.24 14.69 -3.07
N THR A 2 -12.16 15.42 -2.82
CA THR A 2 -10.81 14.82 -2.73
C THR A 2 -10.56 14.30 -1.31
N ALA A 3 -10.30 13.01 -1.17
CA ALA A 3 -9.98 12.36 0.11
C ALA A 3 -8.52 12.60 0.53
N VAL A 4 -7.60 12.60 -0.46
CA VAL A 4 -6.17 12.84 -0.26
C VAL A 4 -5.66 13.74 -1.38
N SER A 5 -4.93 14.81 -1.03
CA SER A 5 -4.15 15.63 -1.96
C SER A 5 -2.70 15.71 -1.51
N VAL A 6 -1.80 15.44 -2.44
CA VAL A 6 -0.35 15.57 -2.30
C VAL A 6 0.14 16.48 -3.39
N GLU A 7 0.85 17.54 -3.04
CA GLU A 7 1.32 18.56 -3.99
C GLU A 7 2.82 18.82 -3.79
N GLY A 8 3.61 18.56 -4.83
CA GLY A 8 5.03 18.87 -4.89
C GLY A 8 5.85 18.25 -3.75
N LEU A 9 5.56 17.00 -3.37
CA LEU A 9 6.14 16.36 -2.20
C LEU A 9 7.61 15.99 -2.44
N TRP A 10 8.45 16.39 -1.49
CA TRP A 10 9.88 16.04 -1.44
C TRP A 10 10.22 15.41 -0.11
N LYS A 11 11.08 14.37 -0.16
CA LYS A 11 11.64 13.73 1.04
C LYS A 11 13.03 13.23 0.79
N GLY A 12 13.99 13.65 1.63
CA GLY A 12 15.34 13.12 1.70
C GLY A 12 15.66 12.51 3.06
N PHE A 13 16.63 11.62 3.10
CA PHE A 13 17.17 11.04 4.33
C PHE A 13 18.67 11.26 4.37
N HIS A 14 19.17 11.76 5.50
CA HIS A 14 20.61 11.98 5.69
C HIS A 14 21.33 10.64 5.92
N ASP A 15 22.19 10.24 4.98
CA ASP A 15 23.09 9.11 5.17
C ASP A 15 24.34 9.55 5.97
N ARG A 16 24.32 9.31 7.27
CA ARG A 16 25.42 9.67 8.18
C ARG A 16 26.74 9.00 7.84
N ARG A 17 26.76 7.95 7.03
CA ARG A 17 28.01 7.25 6.65
C ARG A 17 28.71 7.90 5.47
N ARG A 18 27.92 8.53 4.59
CA ARG A 18 28.42 9.15 3.36
C ARG A 18 28.38 10.68 3.41
N ASP A 19 27.82 11.23 4.50
CA ASP A 19 27.55 12.68 4.66
C ASP A 19 26.76 13.27 3.48
N ASP A 20 25.84 12.47 2.94
CA ASP A 20 25.05 12.78 1.75
C ASP A 20 23.54 12.69 2.05
N VAL A 21 22.72 13.33 1.23
CA VAL A 21 21.26 13.27 1.32
C VAL A 21 20.70 12.33 0.26
N LEU A 22 20.16 11.21 0.71
CA LEU A 22 19.47 10.28 -0.14
C LEU A 22 18.04 10.77 -0.41
N VAL A 23 17.79 11.30 -1.60
CA VAL A 23 16.43 11.73 -2.00
C VAL A 23 15.57 10.52 -2.27
N ALA A 24 14.55 10.30 -1.44
CA ALA A 24 13.60 9.20 -1.57
C ALA A 24 12.42 9.58 -2.47
N LEU A 25 11.87 10.79 -2.32
CA LEU A 25 10.76 11.33 -3.11
C LEU A 25 11.14 12.68 -3.68
N GLN A 26 10.77 12.92 -4.93
CA GLN A 26 11.05 14.17 -5.63
C GLN A 26 9.85 14.62 -6.44
N ASP A 27 9.26 15.76 -6.05
CA ASP A 27 8.16 16.42 -6.75
C ASP A 27 6.97 15.48 -7.03
N VAL A 28 6.54 14.75 -5.99
CA VAL A 28 5.42 13.83 -6.09
C VAL A 28 4.13 14.58 -5.86
N SER A 29 3.23 14.56 -6.86
CA SER A 29 1.88 15.11 -6.75
C SER A 29 0.85 14.04 -7.10
N LEU A 30 -0.12 13.82 -6.22
CA LEU A 30 -1.11 12.75 -6.31
C LEU A 30 -2.41 13.19 -5.63
N THR A 31 -3.53 12.92 -6.28
CA THR A 31 -4.86 13.05 -5.67
C THR A 31 -5.55 11.71 -5.59
N ILE A 32 -6.36 11.50 -4.56
CA ILE A 32 -7.26 10.35 -4.43
C ILE A 32 -8.63 10.92 -4.16
N GLU A 33 -9.60 10.61 -5.01
CA GLU A 33 -10.97 11.05 -4.84
C GLU A 33 -11.71 10.21 -3.80
N ASP A 34 -12.83 10.75 -3.29
CA ASP A 34 -13.68 9.98 -2.39
C ASP A 34 -14.13 8.67 -3.05
N ASN A 35 -14.04 7.58 -2.29
CA ASN A 35 -14.39 6.23 -2.75
C ASN A 35 -13.61 5.75 -3.99
N GLU A 36 -12.38 6.23 -4.16
CA GLU A 36 -11.47 5.78 -5.21
C GLU A 36 -10.46 4.77 -4.66
N PHE A 37 -10.18 3.75 -5.45
CA PHE A 37 -9.13 2.76 -5.17
C PHE A 37 -7.94 3.04 -6.08
N VAL A 38 -6.86 3.60 -5.52
CA VAL A 38 -5.63 3.91 -6.24
C VAL A 38 -4.54 2.92 -5.86
N CYS A 39 -3.95 2.24 -6.85
CA CYS A 39 -2.73 1.45 -6.65
C CYS A 39 -1.49 2.25 -7.03
N VAL A 40 -0.42 2.10 -6.25
CA VAL A 40 0.90 2.64 -6.54
C VAL A 40 1.84 1.49 -6.86
N LEU A 41 2.33 1.47 -8.10
CA LEU A 41 3.34 0.54 -8.60
C LEU A 41 4.70 1.23 -8.70
N GLY A 42 5.77 0.47 -8.59
CA GLY A 42 7.13 0.95 -8.80
C GLY A 42 8.18 -0.01 -8.28
N PRO A 43 9.45 0.14 -8.68
CA PRO A 43 10.56 -0.68 -8.24
C PRO A 43 10.74 -0.69 -6.72
N SER A 44 11.44 -1.70 -6.19
CA SER A 44 11.79 -1.74 -4.77
C SER A 44 12.68 -0.55 -4.41
N GLY A 45 12.41 0.08 -3.26
CA GLY A 45 13.20 1.21 -2.79
C GLY A 45 12.92 2.56 -3.49
N CYS A 46 11.93 2.67 -4.36
CA CYS A 46 11.58 3.93 -5.05
C CYS A 46 10.84 4.96 -4.18
N GLY A 47 10.54 4.66 -2.92
CA GLY A 47 9.91 5.63 -2.01
C GLY A 47 8.42 5.40 -1.73
N LYS A 48 7.78 4.33 -2.24
CA LYS A 48 6.34 4.04 -2.01
C LYS A 48 5.97 3.99 -0.53
N SER A 49 6.73 3.23 0.27
CA SER A 49 6.51 3.14 1.73
C SER A 49 6.80 4.46 2.43
N THR A 50 7.72 5.29 1.90
CA THR A 50 7.97 6.65 2.41
C THR A 50 6.76 7.54 2.16
N LEU A 51 6.19 7.51 0.94
CA LEU A 51 4.97 8.22 0.62
C LEU A 51 3.84 7.81 1.58
N LEU A 52 3.63 6.51 1.76
CA LEU A 52 2.60 6.00 2.67
C LEU A 52 2.83 6.45 4.11
N ARG A 53 4.07 6.43 4.62
CA ARG A 53 4.39 6.90 5.98
C ARG A 53 4.12 8.38 6.16
N ILE A 54 4.38 9.20 5.15
CA ILE A 54 4.05 10.64 5.17
C ILE A 54 2.54 10.81 5.23
N LEU A 55 1.77 10.10 4.40
CA LEU A 55 0.30 10.12 4.42
C LEU A 55 -0.27 9.62 5.75
N ALA A 56 0.40 8.66 6.39
CA ALA A 56 0.02 8.17 7.71
C ALA A 56 0.38 9.14 8.86
N GLY A 57 1.07 10.25 8.58
CA GLY A 57 1.57 11.20 9.58
C GLY A 57 2.69 10.65 10.47
N LEU A 58 3.42 9.64 10.00
CA LEU A 58 4.54 8.99 10.69
C LEU A 58 5.91 9.52 10.24
N GLU A 59 5.93 10.24 9.14
CA GLU A 59 7.11 10.88 8.57
C GLU A 59 6.72 12.27 8.07
N GLU A 60 7.59 13.26 8.23
CA GLU A 60 7.37 14.61 7.72
C GLU A 60 7.98 14.77 6.34
N ALA A 61 7.29 15.47 5.46
CA ALA A 61 7.84 15.88 4.17
C ALA A 61 8.83 17.04 4.37
N ASP A 62 9.90 17.09 3.56
CA ASP A 62 10.83 18.21 3.59
C ASP A 62 10.29 19.42 2.80
N ARG A 63 9.46 19.15 1.77
CA ARG A 63 8.74 20.17 0.97
C ARG A 63 7.44 19.60 0.43
N GLY A 64 6.55 20.50 0.00
CA GLY A 64 5.24 20.16 -0.53
C GLY A 64 4.19 20.12 0.58
N THR A 65 2.96 19.80 0.20
CA THR A 65 1.81 19.76 1.11
C THR A 65 1.07 18.43 0.99
N VAL A 66 0.54 17.97 2.12
CA VAL A 66 -0.35 16.82 2.20
C VAL A 66 -1.63 17.25 2.90
N THR A 67 -2.76 17.06 2.24
CA THR A 67 -4.08 17.29 2.81
C THR A 67 -4.85 15.98 2.82
N MET A 68 -5.39 15.60 3.98
CA MET A 68 -6.25 14.43 4.15
C MET A 68 -7.57 14.84 4.80
N ALA A 69 -8.67 14.34 4.25
CA ALA A 69 -10.01 14.64 4.78
C ALA A 69 -10.22 14.08 6.20
N ALA A 70 -9.57 12.96 6.52
CA ALA A 70 -9.65 12.32 7.83
C ALA A 70 -8.40 11.46 8.11
N ARG A 71 -8.24 11.06 9.39
CA ARG A 71 -7.16 10.16 9.80
C ARG A 71 -7.29 8.79 9.10
N PRO A 72 -6.22 8.28 8.45
CA PRO A 72 -6.26 7.00 7.76
C PRO A 72 -6.17 5.81 8.70
N SER A 73 -6.69 4.66 8.24
CA SER A 73 -6.35 3.33 8.75
C SER A 73 -5.17 2.79 7.94
N VAL A 74 -4.21 2.11 8.59
CA VAL A 74 -2.95 1.72 7.93
C VAL A 74 -2.66 0.24 8.09
N VAL A 75 -2.27 -0.41 6.98
CA VAL A 75 -1.61 -1.72 6.95
C VAL A 75 -0.16 -1.53 6.54
N PHE A 76 0.77 -1.87 7.42
CA PHE A 76 2.22 -1.80 7.14
C PHE A 76 2.75 -3.12 6.60
N GLN A 77 3.82 -3.07 5.84
CA GLN A 77 4.54 -4.22 5.31
C GLN A 77 5.01 -5.18 6.44
N ASP A 78 5.52 -4.63 7.54
CA ASP A 78 6.00 -5.39 8.72
C ASP A 78 4.88 -5.93 9.64
N HIS A 79 3.68 -6.11 9.12
CA HIS A 79 2.48 -6.60 9.81
C HIS A 79 2.04 -5.74 11.01
N GLY A 80 2.94 -5.19 11.81
CA GLY A 80 2.67 -4.30 12.94
C GLY A 80 1.70 -4.85 13.99
N VAL A 81 1.53 -6.19 14.08
CA VAL A 81 0.68 -6.82 15.09
C VAL A 81 1.29 -6.66 16.48
N LEU A 82 0.46 -6.39 17.47
CA LEU A 82 0.88 -6.19 18.85
C LEU A 82 1.17 -7.55 19.50
N PRO A 83 2.43 -7.86 19.87
CA PRO A 83 2.84 -9.23 20.26
C PRO A 83 2.23 -9.70 21.57
N TRP A 84 1.78 -8.79 22.41
CA TRP A 84 1.12 -9.08 23.71
C TRP A 84 -0.40 -9.20 23.62
N LEU A 85 -0.99 -9.05 22.44
CA LEU A 85 -2.42 -9.20 22.19
C LEU A 85 -2.67 -10.44 21.35
N THR A 86 -3.81 -11.10 21.58
CA THR A 86 -4.29 -12.19 20.72
C THR A 86 -4.72 -11.66 19.34
N VAL A 87 -5.01 -12.55 18.38
CA VAL A 87 -5.56 -12.19 17.07
C VAL A 87 -6.81 -11.33 17.23
N GLU A 88 -7.81 -11.81 17.99
CA GLU A 88 -9.06 -11.07 18.24
C GLU A 88 -8.78 -9.69 18.86
N GLN A 89 -7.91 -9.64 19.86
CA GLN A 89 -7.57 -8.40 20.54
C GLN A 89 -6.80 -7.42 19.63
N ASN A 90 -5.97 -7.91 18.71
CA ASN A 90 -5.31 -7.10 17.71
C ASN A 90 -6.35 -6.45 16.77
N VAL A 91 -7.31 -7.24 16.28
CA VAL A 91 -8.34 -6.73 15.34
C VAL A 91 -9.29 -5.76 16.06
N GLU A 92 -9.68 -6.02 17.32
CA GLU A 92 -10.54 -5.11 18.08
C GLU A 92 -9.82 -3.85 18.61
N TYR A 93 -8.47 -3.80 18.52
CA TYR A 93 -7.67 -2.75 19.16
C TYR A 93 -8.08 -1.32 18.77
N PRO A 94 -8.24 -0.96 17.47
CA PRO A 94 -8.66 0.37 17.08
C PRO A 94 -10.05 0.74 17.61
N LEU A 95 -10.98 -0.21 17.63
CA LEU A 95 -12.33 -0.01 18.18
C LEU A 95 -12.26 0.24 19.70
N ARG A 96 -11.35 -0.44 20.40
CA ARG A 96 -11.12 -0.24 21.84
C ARG A 96 -10.60 1.17 22.13
N LEU A 97 -9.66 1.67 21.32
CA LEU A 97 -9.14 3.03 21.45
C LEU A 97 -10.22 4.09 21.24
N ARG A 98 -11.21 3.80 20.40
CA ARG A 98 -12.38 4.67 20.15
C ARG A 98 -13.49 4.51 21.20
N GLY A 99 -13.27 3.73 22.25
CA GLY A 99 -14.24 3.55 23.33
C GLY A 99 -15.47 2.69 22.97
N VAL A 100 -15.42 1.94 21.85
CA VAL A 100 -16.52 1.06 21.43
C VAL A 100 -16.75 -0.03 22.50
N ARG A 101 -18.00 -0.26 22.88
CA ARG A 101 -18.39 -1.26 23.90
C ARG A 101 -17.96 -2.67 23.47
N ARG A 102 -17.60 -3.52 24.42
CA ARG A 102 -17.07 -4.88 24.17
C ARG A 102 -18.00 -5.75 23.32
N SER A 103 -19.32 -5.71 23.56
CA SER A 103 -20.29 -6.47 22.75
C SER A 103 -20.25 -6.04 21.28
N ALA A 104 -20.31 -4.72 21.03
CA ALA A 104 -20.26 -4.16 19.69
C ALA A 104 -18.92 -4.42 18.98
N ARG A 105 -17.79 -4.45 19.73
CA ARG A 105 -16.50 -4.85 19.13
C ARG A 105 -16.54 -6.29 18.64
N ARG A 106 -17.05 -7.23 19.45
CA ARG A 106 -17.16 -8.65 19.06
C ARG A 106 -18.03 -8.84 17.81
N GLU A 107 -19.16 -8.14 17.72
CA GLU A 107 -20.05 -8.18 16.55
C GLU A 107 -19.34 -7.70 15.29
N ARG A 108 -18.51 -6.65 15.37
CA ARG A 108 -17.75 -6.13 14.24
C ARG A 108 -16.53 -6.98 13.87
N VAL A 109 -15.85 -7.58 14.85
CA VAL A 109 -14.62 -8.33 14.65
C VAL A 109 -14.88 -9.75 14.13
N ALA A 110 -15.96 -10.40 14.55
CA ALA A 110 -16.26 -11.78 14.15
C ALA A 110 -16.29 -11.98 12.62
N PRO A 111 -17.05 -11.18 11.83
CA PRO A 111 -17.06 -11.34 10.38
C PRO A 111 -15.70 -11.02 9.73
N LEU A 112 -14.89 -10.13 10.31
CA LEU A 112 -13.54 -9.85 9.80
C LEU A 112 -12.58 -11.03 10.03
N LEU A 113 -12.68 -11.70 11.18
CA LEU A 113 -11.90 -12.90 11.47
C LEU A 113 -12.29 -14.07 10.56
N ASP A 114 -13.58 -14.21 10.28
CA ASP A 114 -14.09 -15.22 9.33
C ASP A 114 -13.57 -14.97 7.92
N MET A 115 -13.70 -13.74 7.45
CA MET A 115 -13.20 -13.29 6.15
C MET A 115 -11.71 -13.61 5.92
N VAL A 116 -10.86 -13.34 6.93
CA VAL A 116 -9.43 -13.62 6.82
C VAL A 116 -9.06 -15.06 7.20
N GLY A 117 -10.04 -15.93 7.48
CA GLY A 117 -9.84 -17.33 7.85
C GLY A 117 -9.08 -17.52 9.16
N LEU A 118 -9.31 -16.67 10.15
CA LEU A 118 -8.63 -16.71 11.45
C LEU A 118 -9.57 -16.94 12.65
N THR A 119 -10.82 -17.33 12.41
CA THR A 119 -11.82 -17.56 13.46
C THR A 119 -11.36 -18.57 14.52
N GLU A 120 -10.75 -19.69 14.11
CA GLU A 120 -10.23 -20.70 15.04
C GLU A 120 -8.95 -20.26 15.75
N PHE A 121 -8.23 -19.29 15.21
CA PHE A 121 -6.99 -18.74 15.76
C PHE A 121 -7.19 -17.48 16.59
N ARG A 122 -8.43 -17.06 16.86
CA ARG A 122 -8.78 -15.81 17.54
C ARG A 122 -8.08 -15.62 18.91
N GLY A 123 -7.81 -16.71 19.62
CA GLY A 123 -7.14 -16.72 20.92
C GLY A 123 -5.61 -16.86 20.85
N PHE A 124 -5.03 -17.02 19.66
CA PHE A 124 -3.58 -17.20 19.47
C PHE A 124 -2.85 -15.86 19.52
N TYR A 125 -1.61 -15.90 20.01
CA TYR A 125 -0.71 -14.76 20.03
C TYR A 125 0.15 -14.72 18.75
N PRO A 126 0.68 -13.55 18.33
CA PRO A 126 1.46 -13.40 17.10
C PRO A 126 2.65 -14.36 16.95
N HIS A 127 3.32 -14.73 18.04
CA HIS A 127 4.44 -15.68 18.01
C HIS A 127 4.01 -17.12 17.67
N GLN A 128 2.73 -17.45 17.77
CA GLN A 128 2.14 -18.76 17.43
C GLN A 128 1.64 -18.81 15.98
N LEU A 129 1.71 -17.68 15.23
CA LEU A 129 1.16 -17.53 13.89
C LEU A 129 2.25 -17.60 12.83
N SER A 130 1.89 -18.10 11.63
CA SER A 130 2.71 -17.94 10.43
C SER A 130 2.81 -16.47 9.99
N GLY A 131 3.75 -16.12 9.10
CA GLY A 131 3.86 -14.78 8.52
C GLY A 131 2.56 -14.33 7.85
N GLY A 132 1.98 -15.19 7.02
CA GLY A 132 0.71 -14.90 6.36
C GLY A 132 -0.47 -14.73 7.33
N MET A 133 -0.52 -15.48 8.45
CA MET A 133 -1.56 -15.28 9.46
C MET A 133 -1.40 -13.92 10.17
N ARG A 134 -0.17 -13.50 10.47
CA ARG A 134 0.09 -12.15 11.01
C ARG A 134 -0.34 -11.06 10.04
N GLN A 135 -0.04 -11.23 8.75
CA GLN A 135 -0.46 -10.32 7.70
C GLN A 135 -2.00 -10.20 7.66
N ARG A 136 -2.69 -11.31 7.62
CA ARG A 136 -4.17 -11.36 7.63
C ARG A 136 -4.76 -10.70 8.90
N THR A 137 -4.13 -10.87 10.05
CA THR A 137 -4.51 -10.17 11.29
C THR A 137 -4.35 -8.65 11.15
N SER A 138 -3.26 -8.17 10.54
CA SER A 138 -3.03 -6.74 10.29
C SER A 138 -4.08 -6.14 9.35
N VAL A 139 -4.42 -6.84 8.26
CA VAL A 139 -5.47 -6.43 7.32
C VAL A 139 -6.83 -6.35 8.04
N ALA A 140 -7.23 -7.38 8.78
CA ALA A 140 -8.48 -7.39 9.53
C ALA A 140 -8.55 -6.25 10.55
N ARG A 141 -7.43 -5.93 11.23
CA ARG A 141 -7.33 -4.80 12.16
C ARG A 141 -7.57 -3.45 11.47
N ALA A 142 -6.97 -3.24 10.31
CA ALA A 142 -7.15 -1.98 9.57
C ALA A 142 -8.58 -1.84 9.02
N LEU A 143 -9.20 -2.95 8.62
CA LEU A 143 -10.60 -2.97 8.20
C LEU A 143 -11.58 -2.75 9.37
N ALA A 144 -11.21 -3.16 10.58
CA ALA A 144 -12.01 -2.90 11.80
C ALA A 144 -12.01 -1.42 12.19
N ASP A 145 -10.99 -0.66 11.79
CA ASP A 145 -10.93 0.78 12.02
C ASP A 145 -11.86 1.54 11.07
N ASP A 146 -12.56 2.57 11.56
CA ASP A 146 -13.52 3.37 10.77
C ASP A 146 -12.86 4.55 10.03
N GLY A 147 -11.58 4.45 9.64
CA GLY A 147 -10.88 5.49 8.87
C GLY A 147 -11.51 5.68 7.49
N ALA A 148 -11.69 6.94 7.06
CA ALA A 148 -12.24 7.25 5.74
C ALA A 148 -11.29 6.86 4.60
N THR A 149 -9.98 6.85 4.88
CA THR A 149 -8.94 6.43 3.94
C THR A 149 -8.21 5.20 4.47
N LEU A 150 -7.95 4.22 3.61
CA LEU A 150 -7.20 3.01 3.91
C LEU A 150 -5.87 3.05 3.17
N LEU A 151 -4.77 3.07 3.90
CA LEU A 151 -3.41 3.01 3.34
C LEU A 151 -2.86 1.61 3.54
N MET A 152 -2.44 0.95 2.46
CA MET A 152 -1.94 -0.42 2.50
C MET A 152 -0.57 -0.53 1.83
N ASP A 153 0.43 -1.01 2.56
CA ASP A 153 1.79 -1.24 2.06
C ASP A 153 2.04 -2.73 1.90
N GLU A 154 1.97 -3.23 0.66
CA GLU A 154 2.14 -4.63 0.25
C GLU A 154 1.35 -5.62 1.13
N PRO A 155 0.03 -5.43 1.34
CA PRO A 155 -0.73 -6.17 2.34
C PRO A 155 -0.88 -7.67 2.05
N PHE A 156 -0.52 -8.12 0.86
CA PHE A 156 -0.62 -9.52 0.43
C PHE A 156 0.73 -10.17 0.10
N GLY A 157 1.85 -9.46 0.32
CA GLY A 157 3.20 -9.92 -0.08
C GLY A 157 3.64 -11.24 0.56
N ALA A 158 3.22 -11.52 1.79
CA ALA A 158 3.59 -12.75 2.53
C ALA A 158 2.61 -13.91 2.34
N LEU A 159 1.64 -13.80 1.40
CA LEU A 159 0.59 -14.81 1.17
C LEU A 159 0.89 -15.70 -0.03
N ASP A 160 0.48 -16.95 0.05
CA ASP A 160 0.41 -17.83 -1.10
C ASP A 160 -0.66 -17.34 -2.11
N GLU A 161 -0.55 -17.77 -3.36
CA GLU A 161 -1.37 -17.28 -4.46
C GLU A 161 -2.88 -17.52 -4.24
N GLN A 162 -3.26 -18.70 -3.72
CA GLN A 162 -4.68 -19.01 -3.51
C GLN A 162 -5.30 -18.13 -2.42
N THR A 163 -4.61 -18.00 -1.29
CA THR A 163 -5.02 -17.12 -0.19
C THR A 163 -5.08 -15.66 -0.65
N ARG A 164 -4.12 -15.22 -1.46
CA ARG A 164 -4.08 -13.87 -2.01
C ARG A 164 -5.31 -13.56 -2.84
N VAL A 165 -5.67 -14.41 -3.80
CA VAL A 165 -6.86 -14.25 -4.65
C VAL A 165 -8.14 -14.15 -3.81
N VAL A 166 -8.30 -15.02 -2.83
CA VAL A 166 -9.47 -14.99 -1.93
C VAL A 166 -9.55 -13.66 -1.18
N LEU A 167 -8.43 -13.20 -0.60
CA LEU A 167 -8.43 -11.96 0.17
C LEU A 167 -8.60 -10.71 -0.69
N GLN A 168 -8.12 -10.71 -1.93
CA GLN A 168 -8.38 -9.63 -2.89
C GLN A 168 -9.88 -9.51 -3.19
N GLN A 169 -10.55 -10.63 -3.44
CA GLN A 169 -12.02 -10.65 -3.67
C GLN A 169 -12.78 -10.15 -2.44
N GLU A 170 -12.43 -10.61 -1.25
CA GLU A 170 -13.07 -10.17 -0.01
C GLU A 170 -12.80 -8.70 0.30
N LEU A 171 -11.58 -8.21 0.02
CA LEU A 171 -11.25 -6.78 0.15
C LEU A 171 -12.13 -5.93 -0.77
N LEU A 172 -12.27 -6.32 -2.04
CA LEU A 172 -13.14 -5.63 -3.01
C LEU A 172 -14.59 -5.63 -2.56
N LYS A 173 -15.09 -6.74 -2.04
CA LYS A 173 -16.46 -6.87 -1.53
C LYS A 173 -16.70 -5.94 -0.33
N ILE A 174 -15.80 -5.90 0.64
CA ILE A 174 -15.89 -4.98 1.79
C ILE A 174 -15.79 -3.53 1.32
N TRP A 175 -14.81 -3.24 0.47
CA TRP A 175 -14.61 -1.90 -0.04
C TRP A 175 -15.84 -1.38 -0.80
N SER A 176 -16.48 -2.21 -1.63
CA SER A 176 -17.71 -1.85 -2.35
C SER A 176 -18.90 -1.51 -1.44
N GLN A 177 -18.90 -2.01 -0.20
CA GLN A 177 -19.92 -1.74 0.82
C GLN A 177 -19.59 -0.54 1.71
N THR A 178 -18.37 0.03 1.55
CA THR A 178 -17.89 1.16 2.33
C THR A 178 -17.56 2.31 1.41
N SER A 179 -17.75 3.56 1.86
CA SER A 179 -17.35 4.74 1.08
C SER A 179 -15.92 5.15 1.41
N ARG A 180 -14.97 4.19 1.45
CA ARG A 180 -13.58 4.44 1.80
C ARG A 180 -12.73 4.66 0.56
N SER A 181 -11.85 5.64 0.61
CA SER A 181 -10.78 5.80 -0.38
C SER A 181 -9.61 4.91 -0.01
N VAL A 182 -8.91 4.36 -1.00
CA VAL A 182 -7.80 3.41 -0.77
C VAL A 182 -6.56 3.85 -1.53
N LEU A 183 -5.42 3.89 -0.83
CA LEU A 183 -4.09 3.85 -1.44
C LEU A 183 -3.47 2.48 -1.16
N PHE A 184 -3.18 1.75 -2.21
CA PHE A 184 -2.67 0.38 -2.15
C PHE A 184 -1.30 0.30 -2.84
N ILE A 185 -0.27 0.02 -2.09
CA ILE A 185 1.08 -0.19 -2.63
C ILE A 185 1.25 -1.67 -2.94
N THR A 186 1.69 -1.96 -4.14
CA THR A 186 2.07 -3.31 -4.57
C THR A 186 3.18 -3.28 -5.61
N HIS A 187 3.85 -4.41 -5.81
CA HIS A 187 4.76 -4.66 -6.92
C HIS A 187 4.11 -5.56 -7.99
N SER A 188 2.87 -6.01 -7.78
CA SER A 188 2.14 -6.88 -8.71
C SER A 188 1.21 -6.07 -9.61
N VAL A 189 1.47 -6.12 -10.92
CA VAL A 189 0.60 -5.52 -11.93
C VAL A 189 -0.78 -6.17 -11.91
N ASP A 190 -0.86 -7.49 -11.72
CA ASP A 190 -2.13 -8.22 -11.64
C ASP A 190 -2.98 -7.74 -10.46
N GLU A 191 -2.37 -7.55 -9.27
CA GLU A 191 -3.09 -6.97 -8.13
C GLU A 191 -3.64 -5.59 -8.43
N ALA A 192 -2.82 -4.73 -9.04
CA ALA A 192 -3.23 -3.38 -9.38
C ALA A 192 -4.41 -3.36 -10.35
N LEU A 193 -4.41 -4.21 -11.38
CA LEU A 193 -5.51 -4.29 -12.36
C LEU A 193 -6.80 -4.87 -11.77
N VAL A 194 -6.68 -5.82 -10.85
CA VAL A 194 -7.85 -6.39 -10.15
C VAL A 194 -8.48 -5.38 -9.20
N LEU A 195 -7.67 -4.67 -8.43
CA LEU A 195 -8.12 -3.87 -7.30
C LEU A 195 -8.41 -2.41 -7.65
N ALA A 196 -7.58 -1.76 -8.48
CA ALA A 196 -7.59 -0.32 -8.62
C ALA A 196 -8.59 0.22 -9.65
N ASP A 197 -9.07 1.42 -9.41
CA ASP A 197 -9.72 2.26 -10.42
C ASP A 197 -8.66 3.03 -11.24
N ARG A 198 -7.51 3.27 -10.59
CA ARG A 198 -6.37 3.99 -11.17
C ARG A 198 -5.04 3.42 -10.64
N VAL A 199 -4.07 3.31 -11.53
CA VAL A 199 -2.72 2.84 -11.24
C VAL A 199 -1.73 3.95 -11.47
N VAL A 200 -1.03 4.34 -10.41
CA VAL A 200 0.06 5.32 -10.45
C VAL A 200 1.38 4.59 -10.48
N VAL A 201 2.20 4.85 -11.50
CA VAL A 201 3.53 4.24 -11.64
C VAL A 201 4.59 5.22 -11.18
N MET A 202 5.44 4.79 -10.25
CA MET A 202 6.57 5.58 -9.75
C MET A 202 7.89 5.17 -10.41
N SER A 203 8.76 6.15 -10.65
CA SER A 203 10.15 5.93 -11.08
C SER A 203 10.94 5.19 -9.99
N ALA A 204 12.10 4.65 -10.38
CA ALA A 204 13.15 4.34 -9.43
C ALA A 204 13.61 5.59 -8.68
N ARG A 205 14.55 5.43 -7.73
CA ARG A 205 15.01 6.51 -6.86
C ARG A 205 15.74 7.64 -7.61
N PRO A 206 15.39 8.91 -7.40
CA PRO A 206 14.30 9.41 -6.54
C PRO A 206 12.91 9.12 -7.12
N GLY A 207 11.98 8.71 -6.23
CA GLY A 207 10.61 8.40 -6.63
C GLY A 207 9.88 9.64 -7.17
N ARG A 208 9.41 9.54 -8.40
CA ARG A 208 8.57 10.52 -9.09
C ARG A 208 7.39 9.79 -9.71
N ILE A 209 6.30 10.47 -9.97
CA ILE A 209 5.20 9.87 -10.75
C ILE A 209 5.57 9.90 -12.23
N LEU A 210 5.60 8.73 -12.86
CA LEU A 210 5.86 8.56 -14.29
C LEU A 210 4.59 8.49 -15.11
N ALA A 211 3.57 7.83 -14.57
CA ALA A 211 2.30 7.65 -15.26
C ALA A 211 1.16 7.50 -14.24
N ASP A 212 -0.04 7.87 -14.68
CA ASP A 212 -1.30 7.75 -13.98
C ASP A 212 -2.31 7.15 -14.95
N VAL A 213 -2.60 5.85 -14.80
CA VAL A 213 -3.34 5.04 -15.76
C VAL A 213 -4.69 4.65 -15.18
N ARG A 214 -5.79 5.00 -15.84
CA ARG A 214 -7.12 4.51 -15.49
C ARG A 214 -7.27 3.05 -15.87
N VAL A 215 -7.85 2.27 -14.96
CA VAL A 215 -8.18 0.87 -15.20
C VAL A 215 -9.58 0.80 -15.83
N PRO A 216 -9.70 0.39 -17.11
CA PRO A 216 -10.95 0.49 -17.87
C PRO A 216 -11.87 -0.70 -17.66
N PHE A 217 -11.90 -1.28 -16.48
CA PHE A 217 -12.74 -2.42 -16.15
C PHE A 217 -13.79 -2.01 -15.11
N ASP A 218 -15.04 -2.29 -15.44
CA ASP A 218 -16.17 -1.99 -14.55
C ASP A 218 -16.17 -2.89 -13.30
N ARG A 219 -16.88 -2.46 -12.27
CA ARG A 219 -17.09 -3.21 -11.04
C ARG A 219 -18.51 -3.79 -10.98
N PRO A 220 -18.74 -4.93 -10.34
CA PRO A 220 -17.78 -5.80 -9.65
C PRO A 220 -16.87 -6.54 -10.64
N ARG A 221 -15.58 -6.75 -10.27
CA ARG A 221 -14.63 -7.48 -11.08
C ARG A 221 -14.54 -8.93 -10.64
N ASP A 222 -14.71 -9.84 -11.58
CA ASP A 222 -14.33 -11.23 -11.42
C ASP A 222 -12.90 -11.42 -11.96
N ILE A 223 -12.00 -11.96 -11.14
CA ILE A 223 -10.58 -12.09 -11.48
C ILE A 223 -10.37 -13.00 -12.69
N LEU A 224 -11.18 -14.05 -12.83
CA LEU A 224 -11.04 -15.01 -13.93
C LEU A 224 -11.56 -14.42 -15.24
N GLU A 225 -12.70 -13.72 -15.20
CA GLU A 225 -13.26 -13.05 -16.38
C GLU A 225 -12.39 -11.85 -16.80
N LEU A 226 -11.81 -11.13 -15.84
CA LEU A 226 -10.90 -10.03 -16.13
C LEU A 226 -9.70 -10.51 -16.97
N ARG A 227 -9.11 -11.66 -16.63
CA ARG A 227 -7.96 -12.23 -17.36
C ARG A 227 -8.32 -12.69 -18.78
N ARG A 228 -9.61 -12.83 -19.13
CA ARG A 228 -10.08 -13.16 -20.48
C ARG A 228 -10.32 -11.93 -21.35
N ASP A 229 -10.43 -10.75 -20.76
CA ASP A 229 -10.63 -9.50 -21.51
C ASP A 229 -9.35 -9.19 -22.29
N PRO A 230 -9.39 -9.00 -23.63
CA PRO A 230 -8.22 -8.68 -24.44
C PRO A 230 -7.48 -7.44 -23.97
N ARG A 231 -8.20 -6.43 -23.43
CA ARG A 231 -7.64 -5.20 -22.89
C ARG A 231 -6.73 -5.45 -21.69
N HIS A 232 -6.97 -6.54 -20.93
CA HIS A 232 -6.15 -6.89 -19.78
C HIS A 232 -4.69 -7.11 -20.19
N GLY A 233 -4.44 -7.87 -21.27
CA GLY A 233 -3.10 -8.11 -21.80
C GLY A 233 -2.40 -6.84 -22.25
N GLU A 234 -3.13 -5.94 -22.91
CA GLU A 234 -2.60 -4.67 -23.41
C GLU A 234 -2.15 -3.75 -22.25
N ILE A 235 -2.98 -3.58 -21.25
CA ILE A 235 -2.68 -2.73 -20.09
C ILE A 235 -1.58 -3.37 -19.23
N THR A 236 -1.60 -4.69 -19.04
CA THR A 236 -0.52 -5.42 -18.37
C THR A 236 0.82 -5.16 -19.05
N TYR A 237 0.86 -5.23 -20.38
CA TYR A 237 2.07 -4.95 -21.16
C TYR A 237 2.52 -3.49 -21.00
N GLU A 238 1.59 -2.53 -21.05
CA GLU A 238 1.89 -1.11 -20.86
C GLU A 238 2.49 -0.84 -19.47
N LEU A 239 1.87 -1.35 -18.41
CA LEU A 239 2.37 -1.17 -17.04
C LEU A 239 3.75 -1.82 -16.85
N TRP A 240 3.97 -3.03 -17.41
CA TRP A 240 5.28 -3.67 -17.36
C TRP A 240 6.34 -2.89 -18.12
N ARG A 241 6.00 -2.30 -19.28
CA ARG A 241 6.91 -1.43 -20.02
C ARG A 241 7.32 -0.22 -19.19
N LEU A 242 6.36 0.47 -18.56
CA LEU A 242 6.63 1.61 -17.70
C LEU A 242 7.53 1.24 -16.51
N LEU A 243 7.29 0.09 -15.86
CA LEU A 243 8.13 -0.37 -14.76
C LEU A 243 9.56 -0.70 -15.22
N ARG A 244 9.72 -1.36 -16.34
CA ARG A 244 11.04 -1.68 -16.90
C ARG A 244 11.81 -0.43 -17.30
N ASP A 245 11.15 0.55 -17.89
CA ASP A 245 11.76 1.83 -18.26
C ASP A 245 12.18 2.61 -16.99
N ALA A 246 11.41 2.52 -15.91
CA ALA A 246 11.75 3.07 -14.60
C ALA A 246 13.02 2.43 -14.00
N GLU A 247 13.15 1.09 -14.09
CA GLU A 247 14.34 0.36 -13.62
C GLU A 247 15.59 0.67 -14.44
N ALA A 248 15.45 0.77 -15.76
CA ALA A 248 16.56 1.10 -16.65
C ALA A 248 17.13 2.52 -16.38
N GLN A 249 16.28 3.48 -16.06
CA GLN A 249 16.70 4.82 -15.65
C GLN A 249 17.48 4.82 -14.33
N ASP A 250 17.14 3.95 -13.37
CA ASP A 250 17.87 3.82 -12.11
C ASP A 250 19.27 3.24 -12.33
N ALA A 251 19.39 2.21 -13.16
CA ALA A 251 20.67 1.60 -13.50
C ALA A 251 21.64 2.60 -14.14
N ALA A 252 21.14 3.40 -15.11
CA ALA A 252 21.94 4.44 -15.76
C ALA A 252 22.39 5.55 -14.76
N GLY A 253 21.49 6.00 -13.90
CA GLY A 253 21.81 7.00 -12.88
C GLY A 253 22.74 6.48 -11.76
N ALA A 254 22.76 5.17 -11.50
CA ALA A 254 23.67 4.54 -10.55
C ALA A 254 25.10 4.48 -11.11
N ASP A 255 25.26 4.18 -12.40
CA ASP A 255 26.56 4.17 -13.09
C ASP A 255 27.19 5.56 -13.14
N GLU A 256 26.40 6.60 -13.42
CA GLU A 256 26.87 7.99 -13.42
C GLU A 256 27.36 8.44 -12.02
N ARG A 257 26.61 8.10 -10.97
CA ARG A 257 27.02 8.41 -9.58
C ARG A 257 28.27 7.66 -9.16
N SER A 258 28.43 6.40 -9.58
CA SER A 258 29.63 5.60 -9.34
C SER A 258 30.85 6.18 -10.08
N ALA A 259 30.68 6.62 -11.30
CA ALA A 259 31.73 7.23 -12.11
C ALA A 259 32.16 8.62 -11.58
N ALA A 260 31.23 9.41 -11.04
CA ALA A 260 31.53 10.70 -10.42
C ALA A 260 32.31 10.53 -9.12
N GLY A 261 31.89 9.60 -8.24
CA GLY A 261 32.62 9.30 -7.00
C GLY A 261 34.03 8.70 -7.22
N ALA A 262 34.22 7.92 -8.29
CA ALA A 262 35.54 7.42 -8.66
C ALA A 262 36.50 8.53 -9.18
N ARG A 263 35.97 9.58 -9.78
CA ARG A 263 36.78 10.74 -10.23
C ARG A 263 37.17 11.66 -9.11
N GLU A 264 36.35 11.84 -8.07
CA GLU A 264 36.67 12.59 -6.88
C GLU A 264 37.69 11.86 -5.97
N ALA A 265 37.71 10.52 -5.97
CA ALA A 265 38.67 9.74 -5.18
C ALA A 265 40.06 9.66 -5.80
N VAL A 266 40.29 10.12 -7.03
CA VAL A 266 41.56 10.10 -7.76
C VAL A 266 42.15 11.52 -7.91
N ALA A 267 41.42 12.55 -7.52
CA ALA A 267 41.89 13.95 -7.49
C ALA A 267 42.32 14.36 -6.07
#